data_efa675526461e523e9f540e9752fa5a9
#
_entry.id   efa675526461e523e9f540e9752fa5a9
#
_cell.length_a   1.000
_cell.length_b   1.000
_cell.length_c   1.000
_cell.angle_alpha   90.00
_cell.angle_beta   90.00
_cell.angle_gamma   90.00
#
_symmetry.space_group_name_H-M   'P 1'
#
loop_
_entity.id
_entity.type
_entity.pdbx_description
1 polymer ?
#
loop_
_entity_poly.entity_id
_entity_poly.type
_entity_poly.pdbx_seq_one_letter_code
_entity_poly.pdbx_strand_id
1 'polypeptide(L)'
;MMNQESILNILKSIKYPGYTRDIVSFGMIKNIEVESDIVNITLSISSNDKYIKNQLRKMIETEILKNTNFKNVGIFIIQPEIENNTSAPTEGKSQNISGIKKIIAIASGKGGVGKSTISVNLASKLSENYRVGILDLDIYGPSLPTLTGISESPRLTQEKKIIPIEKFGMKLMSFGFISGNNTPAIWRGPMVARMTQQFFDDVLWGDLDYLILDLPPGTGDIQLTLVQKIALTGAIIVTTPQQLALLDVQKGSDMFKKVNTPVLGIIENMTHFECPH
;
A
#
# COMPACT_ATOMS: atom_id res chain seq x y z
N MET A 1 -0.65 -5.35 -45.31
CA MET A 1 -1.66 -5.16 -44.25
C MET A 1 -0.93 -4.62 -43.02
N MET A 2 -1.41 -3.53 -42.45
CA MET A 2 -0.85 -3.05 -41.17
C MET A 2 -1.22 -4.04 -40.05
N ASN A 3 -0.22 -4.47 -39.31
CA ASN A 3 -0.41 -5.38 -38.19
C ASN A 3 -0.42 -4.61 -36.84
N GLN A 4 -0.82 -5.26 -35.76
CA GLN A 4 -0.89 -4.67 -34.41
C GLN A 4 0.45 -4.06 -33.97
N GLU A 5 1.58 -4.65 -34.39
CA GLU A 5 2.92 -4.21 -34.04
C GLU A 5 3.26 -2.85 -34.68
N SER A 6 2.82 -2.62 -35.91
CA SER A 6 2.99 -1.32 -36.59
C SER A 6 2.21 -0.21 -35.88
N ILE A 7 1.01 -0.49 -35.41
CA ILE A 7 0.19 0.46 -34.64
C ILE A 7 0.84 0.74 -33.28
N LEU A 8 1.35 -0.30 -32.62
CA LEU A 8 2.04 -0.17 -31.33
C LEU A 8 3.27 0.72 -31.43
N ASN A 9 4.00 0.67 -32.56
CA ASN A 9 5.14 1.54 -32.80
C ASN A 9 4.73 3.01 -33.03
N ILE A 10 3.60 3.27 -33.67
CA ILE A 10 3.04 4.61 -33.80
C ILE A 10 2.67 5.15 -32.40
N LEU A 11 2.02 4.34 -31.55
CA LEU A 11 1.61 4.73 -30.22
C LEU A 11 2.79 5.03 -29.26
N LYS A 12 3.98 4.49 -29.50
CA LYS A 12 5.21 4.84 -28.76
C LYS A 12 5.65 6.29 -28.94
N SER A 13 5.21 6.98 -30.01
CA SER A 13 5.51 8.41 -30.21
C SER A 13 4.67 9.31 -29.30
N ILE A 14 3.55 8.81 -28.73
CA ILE A 14 2.59 9.59 -27.98
C ILE A 14 2.95 9.58 -26.49
N LYS A 15 3.31 10.77 -25.98
CA LYS A 15 3.64 10.94 -24.55
C LYS A 15 2.36 11.17 -23.73
N TYR A 16 2.36 10.64 -22.53
CA TYR A 16 1.27 10.90 -21.59
C TYR A 16 1.31 12.37 -21.13
N PRO A 17 0.19 13.12 -21.13
CA PRO A 17 0.15 14.52 -20.74
C PRO A 17 0.81 14.76 -19.37
N GLY A 18 1.79 15.69 -19.34
CA GLY A 18 2.56 16.00 -18.12
C GLY A 18 3.72 15.06 -17.80
N TYR A 19 4.04 14.08 -18.69
CA TYR A 19 5.13 13.13 -18.49
C TYR A 19 6.03 13.02 -19.72
N THR A 20 7.27 12.60 -19.52
CA THR A 20 8.24 12.38 -20.60
C THR A 20 8.12 10.99 -21.24
N ARG A 21 7.37 10.08 -20.62
CA ARG A 21 7.24 8.67 -21.02
C ARG A 21 6.02 8.47 -21.92
N ASP A 22 6.12 7.56 -22.90
CA ASP A 22 5.05 7.24 -23.85
C ASP A 22 3.97 6.32 -23.24
N ILE A 23 2.78 6.33 -23.87
CA ILE A 23 1.60 5.58 -23.40
C ILE A 23 1.74 4.05 -23.46
N VAL A 24 2.60 3.54 -24.36
CA VAL A 24 2.89 2.10 -24.48
C VAL A 24 3.77 1.65 -23.33
N SER A 25 4.86 2.39 -23.07
CA SER A 25 5.78 2.13 -21.95
C SER A 25 5.11 2.29 -20.59
N PHE A 26 4.01 3.04 -20.49
CA PHE A 26 3.16 3.10 -19.30
C PHE A 26 2.25 1.88 -19.13
N GLY A 27 2.21 0.97 -20.14
CA GLY A 27 1.32 -0.20 -20.09
C GLY A 27 -0.16 0.13 -20.21
N MET A 28 -0.48 1.28 -20.82
CA MET A 28 -1.86 1.75 -20.98
C MET A 28 -2.62 1.03 -22.10
N ILE A 29 -1.92 0.45 -23.06
CA ILE A 29 -2.55 -0.28 -24.19
C ILE A 29 -2.94 -1.67 -23.69
N LYS A 30 -4.23 -1.99 -23.75
CA LYS A 30 -4.77 -3.31 -23.37
C LYS A 30 -5.06 -4.18 -24.56
N ASN A 31 -5.66 -3.61 -25.61
CA ASN A 31 -6.00 -4.35 -26.81
C ASN A 31 -5.93 -3.44 -28.03
N ILE A 32 -5.57 -4.01 -29.20
CA ILE A 32 -5.58 -3.36 -30.50
C ILE A 32 -6.22 -4.35 -31.47
N GLU A 33 -7.38 -3.98 -32.02
CA GLU A 33 -8.09 -4.75 -33.03
C GLU A 33 -8.08 -4.00 -34.35
N VAL A 34 -7.71 -4.69 -35.42
CA VAL A 34 -7.59 -4.11 -36.76
C VAL A 34 -8.57 -4.81 -37.67
N GLU A 35 -9.55 -4.06 -38.18
CA GLU A 35 -10.54 -4.51 -39.15
C GLU A 35 -10.48 -3.63 -40.38
N SER A 36 -10.21 -4.21 -41.56
CA SER A 36 -10.14 -3.55 -42.87
C SER A 36 -9.78 -2.05 -42.87
N ASP A 37 -10.76 -1.18 -42.57
CA ASP A 37 -10.63 0.30 -42.59
C ASP A 37 -10.75 0.92 -41.20
N ILE A 38 -10.83 0.12 -40.12
CA ILE A 38 -11.08 0.57 -38.76
C ILE A 38 -10.00 -0.02 -37.84
N VAL A 39 -9.49 0.78 -36.92
CA VAL A 39 -8.68 0.30 -35.81
C VAL A 39 -9.34 0.65 -34.48
N ASN A 40 -9.51 -0.33 -33.62
CA ASN A 40 -10.04 -0.19 -32.28
C ASN A 40 -8.91 -0.34 -31.26
N ILE A 41 -8.73 0.66 -30.39
CA ILE A 41 -7.69 0.68 -29.37
C ILE A 41 -8.34 0.79 -28.00
N THR A 42 -8.09 -0.17 -27.15
CA THR A 42 -8.54 -0.17 -25.76
C THR A 42 -7.42 0.29 -24.85
N LEU A 43 -7.67 1.39 -24.14
CA LEU A 43 -6.73 2.01 -23.19
C LEU A 43 -7.20 1.80 -21.76
N SER A 44 -6.29 1.46 -20.87
CA SER A 44 -6.52 1.42 -19.43
C SER A 44 -5.89 2.67 -18.78
N ILE A 45 -6.74 3.59 -18.27
CA ILE A 45 -6.29 4.86 -17.69
C ILE A 45 -6.84 4.99 -16.27
N SER A 46 -5.92 5.07 -15.29
CA SER A 46 -6.28 5.22 -13.86
C SER A 46 -6.78 6.63 -13.49
N SER A 47 -6.50 7.64 -14.31
CA SER A 47 -6.94 9.02 -14.06
C SER A 47 -8.44 9.17 -14.32
N ASN A 48 -9.15 9.82 -13.39
CA ASN A 48 -10.55 10.20 -13.56
C ASN A 48 -10.74 11.56 -14.26
N ASP A 49 -9.64 12.25 -14.57
CA ASP A 49 -9.68 13.56 -15.22
C ASP A 49 -10.18 13.44 -16.67
N LYS A 50 -11.37 14.00 -16.92
CA LYS A 50 -12.00 14.03 -18.25
C LYS A 50 -11.15 14.79 -19.28
N TYR A 51 -10.40 15.80 -18.86
CA TYR A 51 -9.55 16.60 -19.74
C TYR A 51 -8.41 15.75 -20.29
N ILE A 52 -7.70 15.03 -19.42
CA ILE A 52 -6.61 14.12 -19.82
C ILE A 52 -7.12 13.02 -20.75
N LYS A 53 -8.27 12.42 -20.45
CA LYS A 53 -8.89 11.38 -21.30
C LYS A 53 -9.21 11.90 -22.70
N ASN A 54 -9.76 13.10 -22.81
CA ASN A 54 -10.10 13.70 -24.09
C ASN A 54 -8.85 14.12 -24.88
N GLN A 55 -7.82 14.62 -24.20
CA GLN A 55 -6.56 14.98 -24.82
C GLN A 55 -5.86 13.74 -25.40
N LEU A 56 -5.80 12.65 -24.66
CA LEU A 56 -5.23 11.39 -25.15
C LEU A 56 -6.00 10.82 -26.34
N ARG A 57 -7.34 10.85 -26.31
CA ARG A 57 -8.15 10.45 -27.47
C ARG A 57 -7.77 11.20 -28.73
N LYS A 58 -7.73 12.54 -28.65
CA LYS A 58 -7.37 13.37 -29.80
C LYS A 58 -5.95 13.11 -30.31
N MET A 59 -5.00 12.95 -29.39
CA MET A 59 -3.60 12.68 -29.79
C MET A 59 -3.46 11.33 -30.49
N ILE A 60 -4.10 10.27 -29.97
CA ILE A 60 -4.06 8.93 -30.56
C ILE A 60 -4.75 8.93 -31.93
N GLU A 61 -5.96 9.48 -32.02
CA GLU A 61 -6.72 9.56 -33.26
C GLU A 61 -5.93 10.31 -34.36
N THR A 62 -5.37 11.48 -34.03
CA THR A 62 -4.58 12.30 -34.95
C THR A 62 -3.33 11.56 -35.42
N GLU A 63 -2.59 10.92 -34.52
CA GLU A 63 -1.34 10.26 -34.86
C GLU A 63 -1.55 8.99 -35.70
N ILE A 64 -2.63 8.25 -35.43
CA ILE A 64 -2.98 7.08 -36.24
C ILE A 64 -3.47 7.48 -37.61
N LEU A 65 -4.40 8.43 -37.73
CA LEU A 65 -4.92 8.88 -39.04
C LEU A 65 -3.81 9.51 -39.90
N LYS A 66 -2.81 10.15 -39.28
CA LYS A 66 -1.67 10.75 -39.98
C LYS A 66 -0.71 9.69 -40.54
N ASN A 67 -0.50 8.59 -39.87
CA ASN A 67 0.51 7.58 -40.19
C ASN A 67 -0.08 6.31 -40.80
N THR A 68 -1.38 6.26 -41.04
CA THR A 68 -2.08 5.09 -41.56
C THR A 68 -3.22 5.47 -42.54
N ASN A 69 -3.72 4.48 -43.29
CA ASN A 69 -4.86 4.66 -44.20
C ASN A 69 -6.20 4.27 -43.60
N PHE A 70 -6.30 4.14 -42.27
CA PHE A 70 -7.57 3.85 -41.62
C PHE A 70 -8.53 5.03 -41.76
N LYS A 71 -9.83 4.73 -42.00
CA LYS A 71 -10.87 5.74 -42.09
C LYS A 71 -11.46 6.11 -40.74
N ASN A 72 -11.44 5.16 -39.80
CA ASN A 72 -11.99 5.34 -38.47
C ASN A 72 -11.09 4.77 -37.40
N VAL A 73 -11.01 5.47 -36.26
CA VAL A 73 -10.24 5.05 -35.09
C VAL A 73 -11.19 5.01 -33.89
N GLY A 74 -11.48 3.81 -33.40
CA GLY A 74 -12.23 3.58 -32.18
C GLY A 74 -11.29 3.65 -30.97
N ILE A 75 -11.56 4.53 -30.01
CA ILE A 75 -10.74 4.61 -28.79
C ILE A 75 -11.64 4.37 -27.58
N PHE A 76 -11.47 3.22 -26.98
CA PHE A 76 -12.17 2.79 -25.77
C PHE A 76 -11.27 3.01 -24.58
N ILE A 77 -11.74 3.84 -23.63
CA ILE A 77 -11.01 4.08 -22.39
C ILE A 77 -11.74 3.31 -21.29
N ILE A 78 -11.09 2.28 -20.80
CA ILE A 78 -11.52 1.55 -19.62
C ILE A 78 -10.74 2.07 -18.41
N GLN A 79 -11.36 2.08 -17.26
CA GLN A 79 -10.59 2.16 -16.02
C GLN A 79 -9.81 0.84 -15.92
N PRO A 80 -8.54 0.85 -15.42
CA PRO A 80 -7.89 -0.39 -15.14
C PRO A 80 -8.86 -1.21 -14.30
N GLU A 81 -9.36 -2.29 -14.86
CA GLU A 81 -9.97 -3.33 -14.07
C GLU A 81 -8.85 -3.75 -13.11
N ILE A 82 -8.98 -3.36 -11.85
CA ILE A 82 -8.53 -4.24 -10.80
C ILE A 82 -9.21 -5.55 -11.20
N GLU A 83 -8.47 -6.60 -11.53
CA GLU A 83 -9.04 -7.93 -11.76
C GLU A 83 -9.88 -8.26 -10.51
N ASN A 84 -11.07 -7.72 -10.50
CA ASN A 84 -12.17 -8.24 -9.73
C ASN A 84 -12.55 -9.52 -10.49
N ASN A 85 -11.98 -10.64 -10.14
CA ASN A 85 -12.72 -11.86 -10.18
C ASN A 85 -14.10 -11.52 -9.61
N THR A 86 -15.08 -11.37 -10.49
CA THR A 86 -16.47 -11.13 -10.18
C THR A 86 -17.04 -12.35 -9.47
N SER A 87 -16.81 -12.41 -8.20
CA SER A 87 -17.81 -12.79 -7.23
C SER A 87 -18.33 -11.48 -6.63
N ALA A 88 -19.65 -11.32 -6.49
CA ALA A 88 -20.36 -10.22 -5.86
C ALA A 88 -19.58 -9.67 -4.64
N PRO A 89 -19.82 -8.42 -4.16
CA PRO A 89 -19.15 -7.91 -2.98
C PRO A 89 -19.46 -8.83 -1.81
N THR A 90 -18.76 -9.92 -1.75
CA THR A 90 -18.57 -10.68 -0.54
C THR A 90 -17.80 -9.69 0.33
N GLU A 91 -18.43 -9.25 1.42
CA GLU A 91 -17.77 -8.65 2.56
C GLU A 91 -16.38 -9.22 2.64
N GLY A 92 -15.36 -8.37 2.44
CA GLY A 92 -13.99 -8.81 2.34
C GLY A 92 -13.68 -9.64 3.60
N LYS A 93 -13.55 -10.96 3.44
CA LYS A 93 -13.10 -11.81 4.52
C LYS A 93 -11.67 -11.39 4.79
N SER A 94 -11.51 -10.57 5.81
CA SER A 94 -10.22 -10.23 6.39
C SER A 94 -9.49 -11.56 6.67
N GLN A 95 -8.29 -11.69 6.13
CA GLN A 95 -7.51 -12.93 6.28
C GLN A 95 -7.01 -13.05 7.72
N ASN A 96 -7.27 -14.20 8.32
CA ASN A 96 -6.58 -14.60 9.54
C ASN A 96 -5.18 -15.09 9.16
N ILE A 97 -4.15 -14.50 9.75
CA ILE A 97 -2.79 -15.00 9.59
C ILE A 97 -2.66 -16.26 10.44
N SER A 98 -2.34 -17.38 9.79
CA SER A 98 -2.23 -18.68 10.47
C SER A 98 -1.25 -18.63 11.64
N GLY A 99 -1.64 -19.19 12.77
CA GLY A 99 -0.82 -19.24 14.00
C GLY A 99 -0.87 -17.98 14.87
N ILE A 100 -1.55 -16.91 14.47
CA ILE A 100 -1.62 -15.67 15.27
C ILE A 100 -3.01 -15.55 15.92
N LYS A 101 -3.03 -15.45 17.27
CA LYS A 101 -4.29 -15.39 18.01
C LYS A 101 -4.94 -14.00 17.97
N LYS A 102 -4.14 -12.94 18.13
CA LYS A 102 -4.63 -11.56 18.21
C LYS A 102 -3.73 -10.62 17.41
N ILE A 103 -4.34 -9.77 16.59
CA ILE A 103 -3.64 -8.77 15.78
C ILE A 103 -4.14 -7.39 16.21
N ILE A 104 -3.23 -6.57 16.74
CA ILE A 104 -3.53 -5.23 17.26
C ILE A 104 -2.83 -4.20 16.40
N ALA A 105 -3.59 -3.29 15.81
CA ALA A 105 -3.07 -2.17 15.04
C ALA A 105 -2.77 -0.97 15.94
N ILE A 106 -1.60 -0.37 15.76
CA ILE A 106 -1.26 0.93 16.36
C ILE A 106 -1.28 1.96 15.24
N ALA A 107 -2.17 2.93 15.38
CA ALA A 107 -2.44 3.94 14.37
C ALA A 107 -2.25 5.36 14.93
N SER A 108 -2.04 6.31 14.04
CA SER A 108 -2.06 7.74 14.40
C SER A 108 -2.57 8.57 13.21
N GLY A 109 -3.26 9.65 13.50
CA GLY A 109 -3.76 10.58 12.48
C GLY A 109 -2.67 11.43 11.83
N LYS A 110 -1.53 11.63 12.51
CA LYS A 110 -0.38 12.38 12.00
C LYS A 110 0.95 11.73 12.40
N GLY A 111 2.03 12.08 11.72
CA GLY A 111 3.39 11.68 12.09
C GLY A 111 3.90 12.42 13.35
N GLY A 112 4.91 11.85 14.00
CA GLY A 112 5.62 12.48 15.11
C GLY A 112 4.92 12.43 16.47
N VAL A 113 3.83 11.67 16.62
CA VAL A 113 3.11 11.51 17.91
C VAL A 113 3.71 10.44 18.82
N GLY A 114 4.74 9.73 18.38
CA GLY A 114 5.36 8.64 19.13
C GLY A 114 4.73 7.26 18.90
N LYS A 115 3.96 7.08 17.83
CA LYS A 115 3.27 5.83 17.46
C LYS A 115 4.21 4.62 17.52
N SER A 116 5.31 4.64 16.76
CA SER A 116 6.26 3.52 16.67
C SER A 116 6.99 3.25 17.99
N THR A 117 7.29 4.29 18.76
CA THR A 117 7.84 4.15 20.11
C THR A 117 6.88 3.39 21.03
N ILE A 118 5.58 3.74 20.98
CA ILE A 118 4.53 3.05 21.73
C ILE A 118 4.36 1.61 21.23
N SER A 119 4.38 1.39 19.92
CA SER A 119 4.29 0.05 19.32
C SER A 119 5.38 -0.89 19.84
N VAL A 120 6.64 -0.44 19.84
CA VAL A 120 7.79 -1.22 20.31
C VAL A 120 7.70 -1.48 21.81
N ASN A 121 7.38 -0.46 22.61
CA ASN A 121 7.29 -0.61 24.07
C ASN A 121 6.12 -1.52 24.48
N LEU A 122 4.97 -1.42 23.80
CA LEU A 122 3.83 -2.32 24.04
C LEU A 122 4.18 -3.76 23.69
N ALA A 123 4.81 -3.99 22.52
CA ALA A 123 5.25 -5.31 22.10
C ALA A 123 6.27 -5.89 23.10
N SER A 124 7.25 -5.10 23.51
CA SER A 124 8.26 -5.48 24.52
C SER A 124 7.61 -5.85 25.86
N LYS A 125 6.65 -5.04 26.33
CA LYS A 125 5.97 -5.33 27.61
C LYS A 125 5.11 -6.60 27.54
N LEU A 126 4.44 -6.82 26.43
CA LEU A 126 3.66 -8.04 26.21
C LEU A 126 4.57 -9.28 26.10
N SER A 127 5.78 -9.14 25.55
CA SER A 127 6.71 -10.28 25.36
C SER A 127 7.23 -10.87 26.68
N GLU A 128 7.08 -10.17 27.79
CA GLU A 128 7.41 -10.73 29.12
C GLU A 128 6.57 -11.97 29.46
N ASN A 129 5.32 -12.07 28.93
CA ASN A 129 4.40 -13.15 29.28
C ASN A 129 3.76 -13.85 28.08
N TYR A 130 3.96 -13.34 26.85
CA TYR A 130 3.31 -13.81 25.64
C TYR A 130 4.30 -13.94 24.50
N ARG A 131 3.98 -14.77 23.51
CA ARG A 131 4.73 -14.84 22.24
C ARG A 131 4.24 -13.67 21.37
N VAL A 132 5.13 -12.72 21.11
CA VAL A 132 4.80 -11.46 20.45
C VAL A 132 5.61 -11.26 19.19
N GLY A 133 4.94 -10.79 18.15
CA GLY A 133 5.57 -10.24 16.96
C GLY A 133 5.25 -8.75 16.81
N ILE A 134 6.13 -8.01 16.17
CA ILE A 134 5.90 -6.64 15.73
C ILE A 134 6.22 -6.51 14.25
N LEU A 135 5.30 -5.90 13.50
CA LEU A 135 5.44 -5.61 12.08
C LEU A 135 5.28 -4.11 11.84
N ASP A 136 6.38 -3.48 11.43
CA ASP A 136 6.41 -2.07 11.03
C ASP A 136 6.06 -1.95 9.55
N LEU A 137 4.90 -1.34 9.29
CA LEU A 137 4.32 -1.12 7.96
C LEU A 137 4.52 0.30 7.44
N ASP A 138 5.30 1.14 8.15
CA ASP A 138 5.65 2.48 7.66
C ASP A 138 6.79 2.40 6.65
N ILE A 139 6.42 2.39 5.38
CA ILE A 139 7.37 2.26 4.25
C ILE A 139 8.18 3.53 4.05
N TYR A 140 7.60 4.68 4.34
CA TYR A 140 8.23 5.97 4.09
C TYR A 140 9.17 6.40 5.20
N GLY A 141 8.97 5.88 6.42
CA GLY A 141 9.79 6.20 7.57
C GLY A 141 9.88 5.02 8.55
N PRO A 142 10.40 3.86 8.11
CA PRO A 142 10.46 2.69 8.98
C PRO A 142 11.33 2.99 10.20
N SER A 143 10.72 2.90 11.36
CA SER A 143 11.33 3.31 12.63
C SER A 143 11.90 2.14 13.42
N LEU A 144 11.42 0.92 13.18
CA LEU A 144 11.77 -0.26 13.97
C LEU A 144 13.28 -0.56 14.00
N PRO A 145 14.04 -0.48 12.88
CA PRO A 145 15.49 -0.67 12.91
C PRO A 145 16.19 0.30 13.85
N THR A 146 15.82 1.58 13.78
CA THR A 146 16.42 2.63 14.62
C THR A 146 16.07 2.47 16.09
N LEU A 147 14.79 2.18 16.41
CA LEU A 147 14.32 2.03 17.79
C LEU A 147 14.90 0.80 18.49
N THR A 148 15.22 -0.24 17.73
CA THR A 148 15.76 -1.50 18.27
C THR A 148 17.28 -1.63 18.15
N GLY A 149 17.93 -0.74 17.41
CA GLY A 149 19.37 -0.83 17.12
C GLY A 149 19.74 -2.04 16.26
N ILE A 150 18.80 -2.58 15.50
CA ILE A 150 19.00 -3.75 14.64
C ILE A 150 19.32 -3.28 13.22
N SER A 151 20.45 -3.72 12.68
CA SER A 151 20.88 -3.43 11.29
C SER A 151 20.95 -4.67 10.40
N GLU A 152 20.69 -5.85 10.96
CA GLU A 152 20.69 -7.11 10.21
C GLU A 152 19.45 -7.24 9.32
N SER A 153 19.62 -7.92 8.17
CA SER A 153 18.53 -8.24 7.28
C SER A 153 17.92 -9.61 7.62
N PRO A 154 16.60 -9.79 7.43
CA PRO A 154 15.95 -11.06 7.64
C PRO A 154 16.50 -12.11 6.67
N ARG A 155 16.55 -13.37 7.10
CA ARG A 155 17.00 -14.50 6.29
C ARG A 155 15.83 -15.06 5.47
N LEU A 156 16.17 -15.64 4.32
CA LEU A 156 15.19 -16.36 3.49
C LEU A 156 15.42 -17.86 3.62
N THR A 157 14.34 -18.64 3.62
CA THR A 157 14.40 -20.09 3.47
C THR A 157 14.66 -20.49 2.01
N GLN A 158 14.94 -21.76 1.74
CA GLN A 158 15.06 -22.30 0.38
C GLN A 158 13.76 -22.08 -0.45
N GLU A 159 12.61 -22.05 0.21
CA GLU A 159 11.28 -21.80 -0.37
C GLU A 159 10.95 -20.31 -0.50
N LYS A 160 11.94 -19.41 -0.29
CA LYS A 160 11.79 -17.95 -0.33
C LYS A 160 10.85 -17.36 0.74
N LYS A 161 10.58 -18.09 1.82
CA LYS A 161 9.88 -17.54 2.98
C LYS A 161 10.83 -16.70 3.82
N ILE A 162 10.29 -15.69 4.48
CA ILE A 162 11.05 -14.72 5.28
C ILE A 162 11.07 -15.18 6.74
N ILE A 163 12.27 -15.35 7.30
CA ILE A 163 12.46 -15.64 8.72
C ILE A 163 12.53 -14.28 9.43
N PRO A 164 11.57 -13.94 10.32
CA PRO A 164 11.62 -12.70 11.08
C PRO A 164 12.84 -12.65 11.99
N ILE A 165 13.30 -11.45 12.30
CA ILE A 165 14.41 -11.28 13.24
C ILE A 165 13.91 -11.57 14.65
N GLU A 166 14.60 -12.43 15.39
CA GLU A 166 14.25 -12.75 16.78
C GLU A 166 15.18 -12.03 17.72
N LYS A 167 14.66 -11.03 18.45
CA LYS A 167 15.41 -10.25 19.43
C LYS A 167 14.49 -9.71 20.51
N PHE A 168 15.02 -9.49 21.69
CA PHE A 168 14.27 -8.97 22.86
C PHE A 168 13.04 -9.81 23.22
N GLY A 169 13.08 -11.12 22.98
CA GLY A 169 11.94 -12.02 23.21
C GLY A 169 10.78 -11.86 22.21
N MET A 170 11.00 -11.14 21.13
CA MET A 170 9.99 -10.84 20.10
C MET A 170 10.45 -11.26 18.71
N LYS A 171 9.50 -11.48 17.80
CA LYS A 171 9.73 -11.56 16.36
C LYS A 171 9.50 -10.20 15.72
N LEU A 172 10.50 -9.71 14.99
CA LEU A 172 10.50 -8.36 14.44
C LEU A 172 10.57 -8.42 12.92
N MET A 173 9.74 -7.59 12.28
CA MET A 173 9.77 -7.40 10.83
C MET A 173 9.46 -5.95 10.50
N SER A 174 10.17 -5.39 9.51
CA SER A 174 9.99 -4.02 9.03
C SER A 174 10.41 -3.92 7.58
N PHE A 175 9.80 -3.00 6.85
CA PHE A 175 10.31 -2.59 5.54
C PHE A 175 11.77 -2.10 5.62
N GLY A 176 12.16 -1.48 6.73
CA GLY A 176 13.52 -0.98 6.94
C GLY A 176 14.58 -2.08 6.98
N PHE A 177 14.25 -3.30 7.38
CA PHE A 177 15.17 -4.44 7.36
C PHE A 177 15.42 -5.00 5.95
N ILE A 178 14.49 -4.76 5.02
CA ILE A 178 14.58 -5.25 3.62
C ILE A 178 15.22 -4.20 2.72
N SER A 179 14.82 -2.92 2.86
CA SER A 179 15.25 -1.85 1.95
C SER A 179 16.67 -1.38 2.21
N GLY A 180 17.23 -1.64 3.39
CA GLY A 180 18.53 -1.08 3.81
C GLY A 180 18.52 0.45 3.87
N ASN A 181 19.54 1.05 4.46
CA ASN A 181 19.64 2.51 4.64
C ASN A 181 19.89 3.31 3.33
N ASN A 182 20.01 2.68 2.16
CA ASN A 182 20.62 3.30 0.99
C ASN A 182 19.71 3.50 -0.23
N THR A 183 18.41 3.25 -0.16
CA THR A 183 17.58 3.46 -1.34
C THR A 183 16.33 4.27 -1.02
N PRO A 184 16.22 5.52 -1.49
CA PRO A 184 14.93 6.18 -1.60
C PRO A 184 14.15 5.48 -2.71
N ALA A 185 13.57 4.33 -2.41
CA ALA A 185 12.68 3.66 -3.32
C ALA A 185 11.40 4.49 -3.42
N ILE A 186 11.09 4.99 -4.60
CA ILE A 186 9.80 5.61 -4.88
C ILE A 186 8.76 4.50 -4.91
N TRP A 187 8.23 4.17 -3.73
CA TRP A 187 7.18 3.17 -3.58
C TRP A 187 5.85 3.74 -4.09
N ARG A 188 5.24 3.08 -5.06
CA ARG A 188 3.89 3.41 -5.53
C ARG A 188 2.87 2.55 -4.80
N GLY A 189 1.66 3.08 -4.56
CA GLY A 189 0.61 2.41 -3.80
C GLY A 189 0.40 0.91 -4.10
N PRO A 190 0.34 0.46 -5.38
CA PRO A 190 0.21 -0.96 -5.70
C PRO A 190 1.40 -1.83 -5.24
N MET A 191 2.62 -1.28 -5.25
CA MET A 191 3.81 -2.00 -4.74
C MET A 191 3.76 -2.15 -3.23
N VAL A 192 3.34 -1.10 -2.53
CA VAL A 192 3.12 -1.10 -1.08
C VAL A 192 2.14 -2.19 -0.69
N ALA A 193 0.98 -2.23 -1.34
CA ALA A 193 -0.05 -3.23 -1.08
C ALA A 193 0.44 -4.67 -1.32
N ARG A 194 1.23 -4.89 -2.36
CA ARG A 194 1.81 -6.20 -2.69
C ARG A 194 2.84 -6.64 -1.66
N MET A 195 3.77 -5.75 -1.27
CA MET A 195 4.79 -6.09 -0.27
C MET A 195 4.19 -6.31 1.11
N THR A 196 3.19 -5.52 1.48
CA THR A 196 2.45 -5.76 2.73
C THR A 196 1.80 -7.13 2.72
N GLN A 197 1.19 -7.53 1.61
CA GLN A 197 0.63 -8.87 1.47
C GLN A 197 1.71 -9.95 1.65
N GLN A 198 2.91 -9.75 1.10
CA GLN A 198 4.03 -10.68 1.31
C GLN A 198 4.43 -10.79 2.77
N PHE A 199 4.37 -9.72 3.56
CA PHE A 199 4.66 -9.81 5.00
C PHE A 199 3.65 -10.66 5.76
N PHE A 200 2.41 -10.73 5.29
CA PHE A 200 1.41 -11.58 5.89
C PHE A 200 1.50 -13.04 5.41
N ASP A 201 1.83 -13.25 4.14
CA ASP A 201 1.82 -14.57 3.50
C ASP A 201 3.18 -15.29 3.62
N ASP A 202 4.28 -14.55 3.59
CA ASP A 202 5.62 -15.11 3.42
C ASP A 202 6.50 -15.03 4.68
N VAL A 203 6.15 -14.21 5.69
CA VAL A 203 6.88 -14.20 6.95
C VAL A 203 6.47 -15.38 7.82
N LEU A 204 7.47 -16.15 8.28
CA LEU A 204 7.29 -17.29 9.15
C LEU A 204 7.07 -16.85 10.61
N TRP A 205 5.90 -16.27 10.87
CA TRP A 205 5.55 -15.82 12.22
C TRP A 205 5.47 -16.97 13.23
N GLY A 206 5.05 -18.18 12.79
CA GLY A 206 4.76 -19.30 13.68
C GLY A 206 3.61 -18.95 14.63
N ASP A 207 3.58 -19.63 15.77
CA ASP A 207 2.53 -19.38 16.76
C ASP A 207 2.83 -18.13 17.58
N LEU A 208 1.98 -17.10 17.46
CA LEU A 208 2.01 -15.88 18.26
C LEU A 208 0.71 -15.70 19.05
N ASP A 209 0.83 -15.17 20.27
CA ASP A 209 -0.32 -14.74 21.03
C ASP A 209 -0.77 -13.34 20.58
N TYR A 210 0.20 -12.47 20.22
CA TYR A 210 -0.05 -11.13 19.71
C TYR A 210 0.87 -10.79 18.52
N LEU A 211 0.30 -10.15 17.49
CA LEU A 211 1.05 -9.43 16.47
C LEU A 211 0.67 -7.95 16.55
N ILE A 212 1.65 -7.11 16.83
CA ILE A 212 1.48 -5.66 16.86
C ILE A 212 1.82 -5.12 15.47
N LEU A 213 0.87 -4.42 14.87
CA LEU A 213 1.06 -3.75 13.57
C LEU A 213 1.28 -2.27 13.78
N ASP A 214 2.48 -1.80 13.51
CA ASP A 214 2.79 -0.36 13.49
C ASP A 214 2.42 0.20 12.11
N LEU A 215 1.24 0.86 12.02
CA LEU A 215 0.70 1.35 10.75
C LEU A 215 1.41 2.64 10.31
N PRO A 216 1.43 2.96 8.99
CA PRO A 216 1.90 4.27 8.55
C PRO A 216 1.04 5.39 9.16
N PRO A 217 1.57 6.63 9.34
CA PRO A 217 0.80 7.73 9.88
C PRO A 217 -0.28 8.22 8.88
N GLY A 218 -1.33 8.83 9.42
CA GLY A 218 -2.44 9.39 8.64
C GLY A 218 -3.70 8.53 8.69
N THR A 219 -4.73 8.92 7.93
CA THR A 219 -6.03 8.24 7.82
C THR A 219 -6.44 8.06 6.35
N GLY A 220 -5.45 7.99 5.47
CA GLY A 220 -5.66 7.92 4.02
C GLY A 220 -5.86 6.50 3.47
N ASP A 221 -5.97 6.43 2.15
CA ASP A 221 -6.26 5.20 1.40
C ASP A 221 -5.29 4.05 1.68
N ILE A 222 -4.02 4.36 1.96
CA ILE A 222 -3.00 3.34 2.26
C ILE A 222 -3.36 2.60 3.54
N GLN A 223 -3.63 3.35 4.63
CA GLN A 223 -4.05 2.74 5.90
C GLN A 223 -5.33 1.93 5.73
N LEU A 224 -6.35 2.51 5.09
CA LEU A 224 -7.62 1.82 4.84
C LEU A 224 -7.41 0.51 4.09
N THR A 225 -6.59 0.52 3.03
CA THR A 225 -6.28 -0.68 2.24
C THR A 225 -5.57 -1.74 3.09
N LEU A 226 -4.68 -1.34 3.99
CA LEU A 226 -3.97 -2.26 4.89
C LEU A 226 -4.92 -2.93 5.87
N VAL A 227 -5.76 -2.13 6.54
CA VAL A 227 -6.66 -2.65 7.59
C VAL A 227 -7.83 -3.46 7.05
N GLN A 228 -8.21 -3.25 5.78
CA GLN A 228 -9.25 -4.06 5.11
C GLN A 228 -8.82 -5.50 4.82
N LYS A 229 -7.53 -5.73 4.66
CA LYS A 229 -6.99 -7.05 4.28
C LYS A 229 -6.81 -8.00 5.46
N ILE A 230 -6.77 -7.51 6.68
CA ILE A 230 -6.41 -8.27 7.87
C ILE A 230 -7.57 -8.29 8.86
N ALA A 231 -7.80 -9.45 9.46
CA ALA A 231 -8.73 -9.57 10.58
C ALA A 231 -8.10 -9.00 11.85
N LEU A 232 -8.24 -7.69 12.06
CA LEU A 232 -7.74 -7.04 13.26
C LEU A 232 -8.62 -7.40 14.46
N THR A 233 -7.98 -7.77 15.56
CA THR A 233 -8.66 -7.94 16.85
C THR A 233 -9.08 -6.58 17.43
N GLY A 234 -8.31 -5.54 17.15
CA GLY A 234 -8.61 -4.17 17.55
C GLY A 234 -7.51 -3.20 17.16
N ALA A 235 -7.78 -1.91 17.41
CA ALA A 235 -6.84 -0.84 17.12
C ALA A 235 -6.65 0.07 18.36
N ILE A 236 -5.45 0.60 18.51
CA ILE A 236 -5.09 1.65 19.45
C ILE A 236 -4.69 2.88 18.66
N ILE A 237 -5.24 4.04 18.99
CA ILE A 237 -4.95 5.30 18.32
C ILE A 237 -4.03 6.13 19.21
N VAL A 238 -2.85 6.47 18.69
CA VAL A 238 -1.88 7.33 19.38
C VAL A 238 -2.06 8.77 18.91
N THR A 239 -2.14 9.70 19.84
CA THR A 239 -2.31 11.13 19.58
C THR A 239 -1.49 11.97 20.55
N THR A 240 -1.59 13.28 20.41
CA THR A 240 -1.03 14.30 21.31
C THR A 240 -2.13 15.32 21.63
N PRO A 241 -2.03 16.14 22.69
CA PRO A 241 -3.14 16.98 23.21
C PRO A 241 -3.53 18.16 22.30
N GLN A 242 -2.81 18.39 21.19
CA GLN A 242 -3.13 19.49 20.29
C GLN A 242 -4.47 19.24 19.56
N GLN A 243 -5.30 20.26 19.44
CA GLN A 243 -6.64 20.16 18.82
C GLN A 243 -6.64 19.54 17.43
N LEU A 244 -5.65 19.88 16.59
CA LEU A 244 -5.52 19.28 15.26
C LEU A 244 -5.29 17.76 15.31
N ALA A 245 -4.54 17.28 16.31
CA ALA A 245 -4.30 15.84 16.48
C ALA A 245 -5.58 15.12 16.93
N LEU A 246 -6.42 15.75 17.76
CA LEU A 246 -7.69 15.20 18.22
C LEU A 246 -8.71 15.07 17.07
N LEU A 247 -8.74 16.02 16.14
CA LEU A 247 -9.57 15.89 14.93
C LEU A 247 -9.18 14.66 14.08
N ASP A 248 -7.89 14.36 14.01
CA ASP A 248 -7.41 13.19 13.27
C ASP A 248 -7.71 11.87 14.00
N VAL A 249 -7.83 11.89 15.35
CA VAL A 249 -8.31 10.72 16.12
C VAL A 249 -9.73 10.34 15.71
N GLN A 250 -10.62 11.31 15.53
CA GLN A 250 -11.97 11.07 15.08
C GLN A 250 -12.00 10.41 13.70
N LYS A 251 -11.23 10.93 12.73
CA LYS A 251 -11.09 10.33 11.40
C LYS A 251 -10.54 8.90 11.46
N GLY A 252 -9.53 8.66 12.31
CA GLY A 252 -8.98 7.33 12.55
C GLY A 252 -10.02 6.37 13.12
N SER A 253 -10.78 6.81 14.12
CA SER A 253 -11.87 6.01 14.70
C SER A 253 -12.94 5.66 13.66
N ASP A 254 -13.33 6.62 12.82
CA ASP A 254 -14.32 6.40 11.76
C ASP A 254 -13.80 5.44 10.69
N MET A 255 -12.50 5.49 10.38
CA MET A 255 -11.84 4.53 9.48
C MET A 255 -11.94 3.10 10.04
N PHE A 256 -11.61 2.89 11.32
CA PHE A 256 -11.68 1.56 11.93
C PHE A 256 -13.13 1.06 12.05
N LYS A 257 -14.10 1.93 12.31
CA LYS A 257 -15.54 1.59 12.28
C LYS A 257 -15.98 1.06 10.92
N LYS A 258 -15.53 1.69 9.81
CA LYS A 258 -15.84 1.27 8.43
C LYS A 258 -15.35 -0.15 8.10
N VAL A 259 -14.32 -0.61 8.78
CA VAL A 259 -13.76 -1.96 8.60
C VAL A 259 -14.12 -2.92 9.73
N ASN A 260 -15.13 -2.58 10.53
CA ASN A 260 -15.63 -3.36 11.67
C ASN A 260 -14.53 -3.75 12.69
N THR A 261 -13.51 -2.89 12.85
CA THR A 261 -12.43 -3.08 13.82
C THR A 261 -12.71 -2.26 15.08
N PRO A 262 -12.78 -2.85 16.29
CA PRO A 262 -12.99 -2.11 17.50
C PRO A 262 -11.76 -1.25 17.85
N VAL A 263 -12.00 0.00 18.25
CA VAL A 263 -10.95 0.84 18.85
C VAL A 263 -10.88 0.48 20.33
N LEU A 264 -9.76 -0.14 20.73
CA LEU A 264 -9.52 -0.61 22.10
C LEU A 264 -9.24 0.54 23.05
N GLY A 265 -8.68 1.63 22.54
CA GLY A 265 -8.36 2.81 23.33
C GLY A 265 -7.58 3.86 22.54
N ILE A 266 -7.38 5.00 23.21
CA ILE A 266 -6.58 6.12 22.70
C ILE A 266 -5.45 6.34 23.70
N ILE A 267 -4.23 6.52 23.18
CA ILE A 267 -3.06 6.91 23.96
C ILE A 267 -2.74 8.35 23.64
N GLU A 268 -2.98 9.23 24.60
CA GLU A 268 -2.58 10.63 24.51
C GLU A 268 -1.13 10.76 25.03
N ASN A 269 -0.20 10.92 24.10
CA ASN A 269 1.23 11.02 24.38
C ASN A 269 1.66 12.50 24.47
N MET A 270 2.78 12.78 25.13
CA MET A 270 3.36 14.12 25.24
C MET A 270 2.38 15.14 25.88
N THR A 271 1.64 14.70 26.88
CA THR A 271 0.58 15.50 27.55
C THR A 271 1.15 16.60 28.44
N HIS A 272 2.32 16.39 29.02
CA HIS A 272 2.97 17.35 29.88
C HIS A 272 4.49 17.22 29.75
N PHE A 273 5.16 18.28 30.09
CA PHE A 273 6.62 18.34 30.21
C PHE A 273 6.98 18.78 31.62
N GLU A 274 7.74 17.95 32.31
CA GLU A 274 8.27 18.27 33.63
C GLU A 274 9.53 19.12 33.46
N CYS A 275 9.42 20.40 33.84
CA CYS A 275 10.57 21.31 33.72
C CYS A 275 11.63 20.94 34.76
N PRO A 276 12.89 20.73 34.36
CA PRO A 276 13.95 20.35 35.30
C PRO A 276 14.47 21.51 36.16
N HIS A 277 13.88 22.72 36.04
CA HIS A 277 14.28 23.92 36.77
C HIS A 277 13.19 24.40 37.74
#